data_6b5aff4863dff58dd62ae2c315dd5aaa
#
_entry.id   6b5aff4863dff58dd62ae2c315dd5aaa
#
_cell.length_a   1.000
_cell.length_b   1.000
_cell.length_c   1.000
_cell.angle_alpha   90.00
_cell.angle_beta   90.00
_cell.angle_gamma   90.00
#
_symmetry.space_group_name_H-M   'P 1'
#
loop_
_entity.id
_entity.type
_entity.pdbx_description
1 polymer ?
#
loop_
_entity_poly.entity_id
_entity_poly.type
_entity_poly.pdbx_seq_one_letter_code
_entity_poly.pdbx_strand_id
1 'polypeptide(L)'
;MAEQHDDLERRVAALEAAVARLAPRSAPTTEPSTEQDDLWVLRGLREREVEGVLMAGTLTVPAAGPVAWQYGLSADSLLELDWAGFASTVDALSHPARLTIVQLVLTGVRSTAALLEQKTLGTTGQLHHHLRQLVAAGWLIQVKRGEYAVPAHRVVPLLAVILAAQR
;
A
#
# COMPACT_ATOMS: atom_id res chain seq x y z
N MET A 1 -44.72 36.10 15.06
CA MET A 1 -44.50 35.12 13.96
C MET A 1 -43.36 35.49 13.03
N ALA A 2 -43.18 36.77 12.68
CA ALA A 2 -42.07 37.22 11.81
C ALA A 2 -40.69 37.04 12.45
N GLU A 3 -40.50 37.33 13.73
CA GLU A 3 -39.22 37.17 14.44
C GLU A 3 -38.72 35.71 14.53
N GLN A 4 -39.64 34.76 14.65
CA GLN A 4 -39.27 33.32 14.65
C GLN A 4 -38.84 32.83 13.26
N HIS A 5 -39.37 33.40 12.20
CA HIS A 5 -38.99 33.06 10.84
C HIS A 5 -37.59 33.59 10.52
N ASP A 6 -37.28 34.81 10.92
CA ASP A 6 -35.99 35.46 10.73
C ASP A 6 -34.85 34.79 11.55
N ASP A 7 -35.16 34.23 12.74
CA ASP A 7 -34.23 33.45 13.52
C ASP A 7 -33.95 32.09 12.89
N LEU A 8 -34.99 31.46 12.33
CA LEU A 8 -34.84 30.18 11.63
C LEU A 8 -33.97 30.31 10.38
N GLU A 9 -34.19 31.36 9.59
CA GLU A 9 -33.38 31.63 8.38
C GLU A 9 -31.92 31.90 8.72
N ARG A 10 -31.62 32.66 9.78
CA ARG A 10 -30.24 32.86 10.25
C ARG A 10 -29.56 31.57 10.70
N ARG A 11 -30.30 30.68 11.37
CA ARG A 11 -29.77 29.36 11.80
C ARG A 11 -29.52 28.43 10.63
N VAL A 12 -30.40 28.43 9.62
CA VAL A 12 -30.20 27.65 8.38
C VAL A 12 -28.99 28.15 7.63
N ALA A 13 -28.84 29.46 7.41
CA ALA A 13 -27.67 30.03 6.75
C ALA A 13 -26.33 29.73 7.49
N ALA A 14 -26.36 29.74 8.83
CA ALA A 14 -25.20 29.39 9.64
C ALA A 14 -24.83 27.88 9.52
N LEU A 15 -25.86 27.01 9.44
CA LEU A 15 -25.66 25.58 9.23
C LEU A 15 -25.15 25.28 7.81
N GLU A 16 -25.70 25.92 6.80
CA GLU A 16 -25.22 25.78 5.41
C GLU A 16 -23.76 26.23 5.27
N ALA A 17 -23.38 27.34 5.90
CA ALA A 17 -21.98 27.79 5.94
C ALA A 17 -21.06 26.84 6.73
N ALA A 18 -21.56 26.16 7.76
CA ALA A 18 -20.82 25.15 8.50
C ALA A 18 -20.66 23.86 7.68
N VAL A 19 -21.70 23.42 6.99
CA VAL A 19 -21.67 22.27 6.08
C VAL A 19 -20.74 22.53 4.90
N ALA A 20 -20.75 23.73 4.31
CA ALA A 20 -19.84 24.11 3.23
C ALA A 20 -18.36 24.10 3.67
N ARG A 21 -18.07 24.38 4.96
CA ARG A 21 -16.73 24.26 5.53
C ARG A 21 -16.31 22.81 5.83
N LEU A 22 -17.27 21.93 6.07
CA LEU A 22 -17.06 20.51 6.37
C LEU A 22 -17.16 19.61 5.12
N ALA A 23 -17.71 20.14 4.01
CA ALA A 23 -17.77 19.41 2.76
C ALA A 23 -16.33 19.08 2.30
N PRO A 24 -16.04 17.81 1.98
CA PRO A 24 -14.72 17.45 1.44
C PRO A 24 -14.51 18.28 0.18
N ARG A 25 -13.41 19.01 0.13
CA ARG A 25 -13.00 19.76 -1.06
C ARG A 25 -13.07 18.80 -2.24
N SER A 26 -13.91 19.13 -3.20
CA SER A 26 -14.14 18.39 -4.44
C SER A 26 -12.83 17.91 -5.05
N ALA A 27 -12.89 16.74 -5.72
CA ALA A 27 -11.79 16.08 -6.39
C ALA A 27 -10.91 17.06 -7.18
N PRO A 28 -9.59 16.85 -7.22
CA PRO A 28 -8.69 17.74 -7.93
C PRO A 28 -9.02 17.74 -9.41
N THR A 29 -9.39 18.90 -9.91
CA THR A 29 -9.37 19.22 -11.34
C THR A 29 -7.93 18.98 -11.81
N THR A 30 -7.76 18.21 -12.87
CA THR A 30 -6.47 17.88 -13.51
C THR A 30 -5.92 19.15 -14.19
N GLU A 31 -5.32 20.02 -13.39
CA GLU A 31 -4.38 21.02 -13.88
C GLU A 31 -2.96 20.49 -13.61
N PRO A 32 -1.96 20.76 -14.48
CA PRO A 32 -0.61 20.25 -14.28
C PRO A 32 -0.05 20.79 -12.97
N SER A 33 0.16 19.87 -12.02
CA SER A 33 0.69 20.18 -10.69
C SER A 33 2.06 20.82 -10.79
N THR A 34 2.19 22.00 -10.21
CA THR A 34 3.49 22.61 -9.93
C THR A 34 4.28 21.67 -9.00
N GLU A 35 5.61 21.59 -9.11
CA GLU A 35 6.50 20.73 -8.29
C GLU A 35 6.19 20.76 -6.78
N GLN A 36 5.53 21.81 -6.29
CA GLN A 36 5.08 21.95 -4.90
C GLN A 36 3.88 21.05 -4.51
N ASP A 37 3.09 20.59 -5.47
CA ASP A 37 1.93 19.72 -5.22
C ASP A 37 2.36 18.23 -5.12
N ASP A 38 3.49 17.87 -5.71
CA ASP A 38 4.05 16.51 -5.65
C ASP A 38 4.55 16.15 -4.23
N LEU A 39 4.79 17.12 -3.37
CA LEU A 39 5.28 16.94 -2.00
C LEU A 39 4.19 17.04 -0.91
N TRP A 40 2.92 16.80 -1.27
CA TRP A 40 1.80 16.91 -0.34
C TRP A 40 1.94 16.02 0.91
N VAL A 41 2.57 14.84 0.77
CA VAL A 41 2.84 13.93 1.90
C VAL A 41 3.84 14.56 2.87
N LEU A 42 4.94 15.13 2.36
CA LEU A 42 5.94 15.82 3.21
C LEU A 42 5.35 17.03 3.90
N ARG A 43 4.47 17.78 3.22
CA ARG A 43 3.73 18.89 3.82
C ARG A 43 2.86 18.38 4.97
N GLY A 44 2.10 17.30 4.75
CA GLY A 44 1.26 16.71 5.78
C GLY A 44 2.03 16.16 6.99
N LEU A 45 3.24 15.65 6.80
CA LEU A 45 4.12 15.24 7.90
C LEU A 45 4.61 16.45 8.71
N ARG A 46 5.05 17.53 8.03
CA ARG A 46 5.50 18.77 8.68
C ARG A 46 4.39 19.45 9.47
N GLU A 47 3.18 19.55 8.90
CA GLU A 47 2.02 20.16 9.59
C GLU A 47 1.61 19.40 10.87
N ARG A 48 1.95 18.11 10.97
CA ARG A 48 1.70 17.26 12.12
C ARG A 48 2.91 17.07 13.02
N GLU A 49 4.02 17.77 12.70
CA GLU A 49 5.29 17.65 13.43
C GLU A 49 5.76 16.19 13.57
N VAL A 50 5.54 15.38 12.51
CA VAL A 50 5.95 13.97 12.49
C VAL A 50 7.37 13.87 11.92
N GLU A 51 8.30 13.47 12.76
CA GLU A 51 9.65 13.05 12.36
C GLU A 51 9.69 11.53 12.21
N GLY A 52 9.74 11.04 10.98
CA GLY A 52 9.69 9.61 10.72
C GLY A 52 9.53 9.25 9.27
N VAL A 53 9.34 7.95 9.01
CA VAL A 53 9.08 7.42 7.67
C VAL A 53 7.65 6.89 7.61
N LEU A 54 6.91 7.35 6.60
CA LEU A 54 5.56 6.92 6.29
C LEU A 54 5.56 6.19 4.94
N MET A 55 4.90 5.06 4.92
CA MET A 55 4.60 4.29 3.71
C MET A 55 3.07 4.21 3.56
N ALA A 56 2.54 4.64 2.43
CA ALA A 56 1.11 4.64 2.17
C ALA A 56 0.82 4.27 0.72
N GLY A 57 -0.32 3.64 0.47
CA GLY A 57 -0.76 3.31 -0.88
C GLY A 57 -2.24 3.01 -0.96
N THR A 58 -2.83 3.40 -2.09
CA THR A 58 -4.19 3.01 -2.48
C THR A 58 -4.15 2.55 -3.92
N LEU A 59 -4.62 1.32 -4.16
CA LEU A 59 -4.57 0.70 -5.48
C LEU A 59 -5.59 -0.44 -5.59
N THR A 60 -5.89 -0.85 -6.81
CA THR A 60 -6.67 -2.07 -7.06
C THR A 60 -5.74 -3.13 -7.64
N VAL A 61 -5.67 -4.28 -6.96
CA VAL A 61 -4.85 -5.43 -7.37
C VAL A 61 -5.76 -6.48 -7.99
N PRO A 62 -5.45 -7.02 -9.20
CA PRO A 62 -6.30 -8.01 -9.87
C PRO A 62 -6.64 -9.22 -8.99
N ALA A 63 -5.69 -9.70 -8.18
CA ALA A 63 -5.88 -10.87 -7.33
C ALA A 63 -6.49 -10.57 -5.95
N ALA A 64 -6.49 -9.31 -5.48
CA ALA A 64 -6.88 -8.94 -4.12
C ALA A 64 -7.98 -7.86 -4.06
N GLY A 65 -8.32 -7.22 -5.20
CA GLY A 65 -9.27 -6.11 -5.23
C GLY A 65 -8.67 -4.79 -4.70
N PRO A 66 -9.52 -3.88 -4.18
CA PRO A 66 -9.06 -2.60 -3.66
C PRO A 66 -8.26 -2.79 -2.37
N VAL A 67 -7.10 -2.14 -2.30
CA VAL A 67 -6.21 -2.10 -1.13
C VAL A 67 -5.95 -0.65 -0.78
N ALA A 68 -6.20 -0.27 0.47
CA ALA A 68 -5.78 0.99 1.06
C ALA A 68 -5.01 0.66 2.35
N TRP A 69 -3.78 1.14 2.45
CA TRP A 69 -2.91 0.79 3.56
C TRP A 69 -1.89 1.89 3.82
N GLN A 70 -1.62 2.14 5.11
CA GLN A 70 -0.53 2.99 5.52
C GLN A 70 0.11 2.45 6.79
N TYR A 71 1.40 2.72 6.94
CA TYR A 71 2.18 2.43 8.13
C TYR A 71 3.35 3.40 8.23
N GLY A 72 3.65 3.83 9.44
CA GLY A 72 4.77 4.71 9.70
C GLY A 72 5.35 4.49 11.07
N LEU A 73 6.62 4.82 11.22
CA LEU A 73 7.35 4.83 12.48
C LEU A 73 8.13 6.13 12.62
N SER A 74 8.32 6.58 13.85
CA SER A 74 9.22 7.69 14.14
C SER A 74 10.67 7.32 13.76
N ALA A 75 11.49 8.32 13.49
CA ALA A 75 12.89 8.12 13.17
C ALA A 75 13.62 7.35 14.29
N ASP A 76 13.41 7.74 15.55
CA ASP A 76 14.00 7.06 16.71
C ASP A 76 13.60 5.59 16.78
N SER A 77 12.30 5.29 16.66
CA SER A 77 11.81 3.91 16.68
C SER A 77 12.43 3.07 15.57
N LEU A 78 12.63 3.64 14.37
CA LEU A 78 13.26 2.92 13.26
C LEU A 78 14.74 2.65 13.50
N LEU A 79 15.45 3.61 14.08
CA LEU A 79 16.89 3.51 14.37
C LEU A 79 17.18 2.54 15.53
N GLU A 80 16.24 2.37 16.46
CA GLU A 80 16.35 1.43 17.59
C GLU A 80 16.05 -0.02 17.23
N LEU A 81 15.45 -0.28 16.03
CA LEU A 81 15.15 -1.65 15.59
C LEU A 81 16.43 -2.46 15.36
N ASP A 82 16.39 -3.74 15.66
CA ASP A 82 17.41 -4.69 15.19
C ASP A 82 17.22 -4.98 13.69
N TRP A 83 17.93 -4.24 12.85
CA TRP A 83 17.82 -4.38 11.39
C TRP A 83 18.32 -5.74 10.90
N ALA A 84 19.27 -6.36 11.58
CA ALA A 84 19.79 -7.68 11.21
C ALA A 84 18.69 -8.75 11.28
N GLY A 85 17.73 -8.62 12.18
CA GLY A 85 16.56 -9.48 12.29
C GLY A 85 15.66 -9.47 11.05
N PHE A 86 15.72 -8.43 10.21
CA PHE A 86 14.93 -8.34 8.97
C PHE A 86 15.62 -8.91 7.74
N ALA A 87 16.91 -9.29 7.85
CA ALA A 87 17.72 -9.71 6.72
C ALA A 87 17.09 -10.85 5.91
N SER A 88 16.57 -11.88 6.57
CA SER A 88 15.92 -13.02 5.90
C SER A 88 14.65 -12.64 5.15
N THR A 89 13.88 -11.69 5.69
CA THR A 89 12.67 -11.18 5.05
C THR A 89 12.99 -10.40 3.77
N VAL A 90 14.04 -9.56 3.82
CA VAL A 90 14.50 -8.80 2.66
C VAL A 90 15.15 -9.73 1.63
N ASP A 91 16.02 -10.66 2.07
CA ASP A 91 16.69 -11.64 1.21
C ASP A 91 15.68 -12.49 0.41
N ALA A 92 14.53 -12.80 1.00
CA ALA A 92 13.49 -13.54 0.30
C ALA A 92 13.00 -12.87 -0.99
N LEU A 93 13.23 -11.57 -1.20
CA LEU A 93 12.97 -10.85 -2.44
C LEU A 93 14.19 -10.68 -3.36
N SER A 94 15.39 -11.04 -2.91
CA SER A 94 16.65 -10.79 -3.64
C SER A 94 16.88 -11.69 -4.88
N HIS A 95 15.99 -12.65 -5.17
CA HIS A 95 16.13 -13.57 -6.28
C HIS A 95 15.12 -13.27 -7.41
N PRO A 96 15.55 -13.16 -8.68
CA PRO A 96 14.66 -12.81 -9.81
C PRO A 96 13.42 -13.69 -9.90
N ALA A 97 13.55 -15.02 -9.77
CA ALA A 97 12.40 -15.91 -9.82
C ALA A 97 11.39 -15.65 -8.69
N ARG A 98 11.85 -15.28 -7.49
CA ARG A 98 10.96 -14.97 -6.37
C ARG A 98 10.19 -13.66 -6.60
N LEU A 99 10.85 -12.63 -7.15
CA LEU A 99 10.16 -11.40 -7.56
C LEU A 99 9.12 -11.66 -8.65
N THR A 100 9.47 -12.48 -9.65
CA THR A 100 8.53 -12.89 -10.70
C THR A 100 7.33 -13.64 -10.13
N ILE A 101 7.52 -14.55 -9.18
CA ILE A 101 6.44 -15.30 -8.52
C ILE A 101 5.48 -14.33 -7.81
N VAL A 102 6.00 -13.41 -6.99
CA VAL A 102 5.15 -12.43 -6.26
C VAL A 102 4.38 -11.55 -7.23
N GLN A 103 5.01 -11.08 -8.31
CA GLN A 103 4.37 -10.30 -9.36
C GLN A 103 3.23 -11.08 -10.03
N LEU A 104 3.48 -12.33 -10.42
CA LEU A 104 2.47 -13.20 -11.04
C LEU A 104 1.29 -13.44 -10.09
N VAL A 105 1.56 -13.70 -8.81
CA VAL A 105 0.51 -13.90 -7.81
C VAL A 105 -0.33 -12.64 -7.62
N LEU A 106 0.27 -11.44 -7.61
CA LEU A 106 -0.46 -10.16 -7.56
C LEU A 106 -1.33 -9.95 -8.80
N THR A 107 -0.87 -10.39 -9.96
CA THR A 107 -1.61 -10.23 -11.23
C THR A 107 -2.62 -11.35 -11.50
N GLY A 108 -2.78 -12.31 -10.57
CA GLY A 108 -3.83 -13.32 -10.61
C GLY A 108 -3.38 -14.75 -10.90
N VAL A 109 -2.10 -14.99 -11.22
CA VAL A 109 -1.54 -16.34 -11.43
C VAL A 109 -1.21 -16.97 -10.07
N ARG A 110 -2.19 -17.59 -9.42
CA ARG A 110 -2.13 -17.97 -8.01
C ARG A 110 -1.86 -19.45 -7.75
N SER A 111 -2.13 -20.33 -8.73
CA SER A 111 -1.96 -21.77 -8.55
C SER A 111 -0.56 -22.25 -8.92
N THR A 112 -0.06 -23.27 -8.21
CA THR A 112 1.21 -23.94 -8.54
C THR A 112 1.23 -24.42 -9.99
N ALA A 113 0.11 -24.96 -10.49
CA ALA A 113 0.00 -25.44 -11.86
C ALA A 113 0.23 -24.28 -12.87
N ALA A 114 -0.47 -23.15 -12.69
CA ALA A 114 -0.32 -22.00 -13.57
C ALA A 114 1.07 -21.34 -13.46
N LEU A 115 1.69 -21.37 -12.28
CA LEU A 115 3.07 -20.89 -12.10
C LEU A 115 4.08 -21.80 -12.81
N LEU A 116 3.85 -23.13 -12.86
CA LEU A 116 4.73 -24.06 -13.59
C LEU A 116 4.69 -23.89 -15.11
N GLU A 117 3.61 -23.34 -15.65
CA GLU A 117 3.50 -23.01 -17.08
C GLU A 117 4.45 -21.85 -17.48
N GLN A 118 4.95 -21.09 -16.49
CA GLN A 118 5.89 -20.00 -16.72
C GLN A 118 7.31 -20.53 -16.87
N LYS A 119 7.81 -20.58 -18.11
CA LYS A 119 9.13 -21.12 -18.45
C LYS A 119 10.30 -20.50 -17.70
N THR A 120 10.12 -19.29 -17.17
CA THR A 120 11.16 -18.52 -16.44
C THR A 120 11.35 -18.95 -15.00
N LEU A 121 10.48 -19.78 -14.43
CA LEU A 121 10.52 -20.17 -13.02
C LEU A 121 11.28 -21.47 -12.74
N GLY A 122 11.85 -22.09 -13.78
CA GLY A 122 12.68 -23.28 -13.67
C GLY A 122 11.88 -24.57 -13.49
N THR A 123 12.46 -25.53 -12.78
CA THR A 123 11.85 -26.86 -12.52
C THR A 123 10.82 -26.81 -11.42
N THR A 124 9.96 -27.84 -11.35
CA THR A 124 8.97 -28.00 -10.26
C THR A 124 9.62 -27.93 -8.87
N GLY A 125 10.77 -28.56 -8.69
CA GLY A 125 11.50 -28.52 -7.41
C GLY A 125 11.97 -27.13 -7.05
N GLN A 126 12.48 -26.36 -8.02
CA GLN A 126 12.92 -24.98 -7.82
C GLN A 126 11.74 -24.07 -7.49
N LEU A 127 10.61 -24.19 -8.19
CA LEU A 127 9.40 -23.43 -7.87
C LEU A 127 8.96 -23.69 -6.43
N HIS A 128 8.86 -24.95 -6.01
CA HIS A 128 8.46 -25.28 -4.63
C HIS A 128 9.45 -24.74 -3.59
N HIS A 129 10.75 -24.71 -3.89
CA HIS A 129 11.75 -24.11 -3.03
C HIS A 129 11.50 -22.60 -2.88
N HIS A 130 11.32 -21.89 -3.98
CA HIS A 130 11.03 -20.44 -3.96
C HIS A 130 9.73 -20.10 -3.23
N LEU A 131 8.65 -20.85 -3.48
CA LEU A 131 7.38 -20.67 -2.79
C LEU A 131 7.52 -20.85 -1.27
N ARG A 132 8.25 -21.88 -0.82
CA ARG A 132 8.50 -22.09 0.62
C ARG A 132 9.27 -20.93 1.25
N GLN A 133 10.27 -20.39 0.57
CA GLN A 133 11.03 -19.23 1.06
C GLN A 133 10.15 -17.99 1.18
N LEU A 134 9.32 -17.71 0.17
CA LEU A 134 8.40 -16.58 0.19
C LEU A 134 7.32 -16.70 1.28
N VAL A 135 6.82 -17.92 1.52
CA VAL A 135 5.86 -18.18 2.61
C VAL A 135 6.53 -18.04 3.96
N ALA A 136 7.73 -18.61 4.15
CA ALA A 136 8.48 -18.50 5.41
C ALA A 136 8.80 -17.04 5.77
N ALA A 137 9.11 -16.20 4.77
CA ALA A 137 9.37 -14.77 4.94
C ALA A 137 8.09 -13.91 5.05
N GLY A 138 6.90 -14.51 4.92
CA GLY A 138 5.61 -13.81 5.01
C GLY A 138 5.26 -12.94 3.81
N TRP A 139 5.95 -13.08 2.66
CA TRP A 139 5.58 -12.39 1.42
C TRP A 139 4.43 -13.08 0.69
N LEU A 140 4.27 -14.38 0.90
CA LEU A 140 3.13 -15.15 0.44
C LEU A 140 2.46 -15.90 1.60
N ILE A 141 1.18 -16.18 1.44
CA ILE A 141 0.44 -17.15 2.24
C ILE A 141 -0.11 -18.23 1.31
N GLN A 142 -0.20 -19.45 1.81
CA GLN A 142 -0.92 -20.52 1.15
C GLN A 142 -2.39 -20.46 1.58
N VAL A 143 -3.28 -20.09 0.66
CA VAL A 143 -4.72 -19.95 0.93
C VAL A 143 -5.41 -21.29 0.99
N LYS A 144 -5.03 -22.18 0.08
CA LYS A 144 -5.39 -23.60 0.04
C LYS A 144 -4.29 -24.40 -0.64
N ARG A 145 -4.41 -25.72 -0.67
CA ARG A 145 -3.38 -26.58 -1.28
C ARG A 145 -3.09 -26.15 -2.72
N GLY A 146 -1.83 -25.75 -2.97
CA GLY A 146 -1.35 -25.33 -4.28
C GLY A 146 -1.83 -23.95 -4.74
N GLU A 147 -2.44 -23.15 -3.88
CA GLU A 147 -2.80 -21.75 -4.18
C GLU A 147 -2.20 -20.77 -3.17
N TYR A 148 -1.70 -19.67 -3.71
CA TYR A 148 -0.96 -18.66 -2.97
C TYR A 148 -1.58 -17.27 -3.16
N ALA A 149 -1.36 -16.40 -2.18
CA ALA A 149 -1.73 -15.00 -2.25
C ALA A 149 -0.67 -14.14 -1.54
N VAL A 150 -0.54 -12.89 -1.97
CA VAL A 150 0.15 -11.87 -1.19
C VAL A 150 -0.82 -11.38 -0.11
N PRO A 151 -0.47 -11.42 1.19
CA PRO A 151 -1.31 -10.88 2.25
C PRO A 151 -1.62 -9.40 2.01
N ALA A 152 -2.85 -8.96 2.27
CA ALA A 152 -3.27 -7.58 2.00
C ALA A 152 -2.34 -6.52 2.64
N HIS A 153 -1.88 -6.77 3.88
CA HIS A 153 -0.95 -5.88 4.58
C HIS A 153 0.47 -5.89 4.00
N ARG A 154 0.81 -6.81 3.10
CA ARG A 154 2.11 -6.89 2.42
C ARG A 154 2.10 -6.28 1.02
N VAL A 155 0.93 -6.00 0.45
CA VAL A 155 0.83 -5.48 -0.93
C VAL A 155 1.55 -4.13 -1.06
N VAL A 156 1.20 -3.15 -0.24
CA VAL A 156 1.82 -1.82 -0.29
C VAL A 156 3.31 -1.88 0.09
N PRO A 157 3.74 -2.54 1.19
CA PRO A 157 5.15 -2.73 1.50
C PRO A 157 5.97 -3.36 0.38
N LEU A 158 5.45 -4.41 -0.26
CA LEU A 158 6.12 -5.05 -1.41
C LEU A 158 6.34 -4.06 -2.55
N LEU A 159 5.29 -3.34 -2.94
CA LEU A 159 5.37 -2.36 -4.02
C LEU A 159 6.27 -1.17 -3.66
N ALA A 160 6.32 -0.78 -2.39
CA ALA A 160 7.24 0.25 -1.91
C ALA A 160 8.71 -0.20 -2.02
N VAL A 161 9.02 -1.46 -1.73
CA VAL A 161 10.38 -2.02 -1.95
C VAL A 161 10.74 -1.97 -3.43
N ILE A 162 9.82 -2.34 -4.32
CA ILE A 162 10.06 -2.27 -5.78
C ILE A 162 10.23 -0.82 -6.23
N LEU A 163 9.39 0.10 -5.72
CA LEU A 163 9.49 1.53 -6.03
C LEU A 163 10.83 2.12 -5.57
N ALA A 164 11.28 1.78 -4.37
CA ALA A 164 12.57 2.22 -3.83
C ALA A 164 13.78 1.65 -4.60
N ALA A 165 13.63 0.51 -5.28
CA ALA A 165 14.67 -0.11 -6.11
C ALA A 165 14.78 0.49 -7.52
N GLN A 166 13.85 1.36 -7.93
CA GLN A 166 13.95 2.08 -9.21
C GLN A 166 15.06 3.15 -9.12
N ARG A 167 15.79 3.30 -10.21
CA ARG A 167 16.88 4.29 -10.36
C ARG A 167 16.43 5.44 -11.24
#